data_53a09fb15130e777f94f5eb86e8ff154
#
_entry.id   53a09fb15130e777f94f5eb86e8ff154
#
_cell.length_a   1.000
_cell.length_b   1.000
_cell.length_c   1.000
_cell.angle_alpha   90.00
_cell.angle_beta   90.00
_cell.angle_gamma   90.00
#
_symmetry.space_group_name_H-M   'P 1'
#
loop_
_entity.id
_entity.type
_entity.pdbx_description
1 polymer ?
#
loop_
_entity_poly.entity_id
_entity_poly.type
_entity_poly.pdbx_seq_one_letter_code
_entity_poly.pdbx_strand_id
1 'polypeptide(L)'
;MASHIARRKFLAMLGGAVAWPLAARAQQASKVYRLGWFFSSTPIAEMAGPDPIIPVGRAFVHGLRDLGYVEGRNLILERRSAEGNFERIPAIAAELVGRNPDVIVTGGGDFLAQALQRVTKSVPIVMPDCDDPVGAGLVASLARPGGNITGFMGNTGPEFEAKRLELLKEAFPEATRVAYLATKDVWQDPAGQHVQAAARMLRVTLMHAEHTPDNYAEAFALMIHDRPDALLVSRHPANYVNRQLINDFAAKRRMPGMYPYRDSVITGGLMSYGVSSTELFRRAAGLVDKILRGASPLTFRSNDRLS
;
A
#
# COMPACT_ATOMS: atom_id res chain seq x y z
N MET A 1 -51.64 59.49 -14.98
CA MET A 1 -50.21 59.36 -14.52
C MET A 1 -49.97 58.28 -13.45
N ALA A 2 -50.85 57.31 -13.26
CA ALA A 2 -50.67 56.26 -12.18
C ALA A 2 -50.17 54.89 -12.66
N SER A 3 -49.98 54.69 -13.95
CA SER A 3 -49.66 53.34 -14.51
C SER A 3 -48.15 53.06 -14.67
N HIS A 4 -47.27 54.05 -14.66
CA HIS A 4 -45.81 53.85 -14.84
C HIS A 4 -45.05 53.52 -13.57
N ILE A 5 -45.55 53.87 -12.40
CA ILE A 5 -44.88 53.63 -11.09
C ILE A 5 -45.06 52.17 -10.66
N ALA A 6 -46.18 51.53 -10.96
CA ALA A 6 -46.47 50.14 -10.59
C ALA A 6 -45.58 49.14 -11.38
N ARG A 7 -45.28 49.41 -12.65
CA ARG A 7 -44.41 48.54 -13.46
C ARG A 7 -42.93 48.54 -13.03
N ARG A 8 -42.40 49.67 -12.57
CA ARG A 8 -40.99 49.74 -12.06
C ARG A 8 -40.81 49.02 -10.72
N LYS A 9 -41.79 49.03 -9.84
CA LYS A 9 -41.75 48.29 -8.56
C LYS A 9 -41.86 46.76 -8.77
N PHE A 10 -42.64 46.33 -9.74
CA PHE A 10 -42.80 44.90 -10.07
C PHE A 10 -41.54 44.29 -10.70
N LEU A 11 -40.84 45.02 -11.55
CA LEU A 11 -39.56 44.59 -12.17
C LEU A 11 -38.41 44.56 -11.12
N ALA A 12 -38.42 45.43 -10.14
CA ALA A 12 -37.41 45.40 -9.05
C ALA A 12 -37.58 44.23 -8.10
N MET A 13 -38.79 43.68 -7.93
CA MET A 13 -39.04 42.48 -7.09
C MET A 13 -38.69 41.18 -7.83
N LEU A 14 -38.76 41.11 -9.15
CA LEU A 14 -38.38 39.96 -9.96
C LEU A 14 -36.85 39.77 -10.07
N GLY A 15 -36.07 40.85 -10.01
CA GLY A 15 -34.62 40.82 -10.05
C GLY A 15 -33.94 40.27 -8.77
N GLY A 16 -34.61 40.36 -7.62
CA GLY A 16 -34.11 39.87 -6.34
C GLY A 16 -34.30 38.37 -6.10
N ALA A 17 -35.30 37.75 -6.76
CA ALA A 17 -35.63 36.33 -6.54
C ALA A 17 -34.76 35.36 -7.33
N VAL A 18 -34.05 35.82 -8.41
CA VAL A 18 -33.21 34.94 -9.24
C VAL A 18 -31.77 34.83 -8.73
N ALA A 19 -31.33 35.79 -7.89
CA ALA A 19 -29.97 35.77 -7.33
C ALA A 19 -29.80 34.88 -6.08
N TRP A 20 -30.92 34.53 -5.40
CA TRP A 20 -30.86 33.75 -4.15
C TRP A 20 -30.43 32.28 -4.30
N PRO A 21 -30.85 31.52 -5.34
CA PRO A 21 -30.37 30.13 -5.49
C PRO A 21 -28.91 30.02 -5.93
N LEU A 22 -28.31 31.07 -6.50
CA LEU A 22 -26.88 31.07 -6.86
C LEU A 22 -25.98 31.37 -5.66
N ALA A 23 -26.41 32.21 -4.72
CA ALA A 23 -25.70 32.47 -3.47
C ALA A 23 -25.79 31.27 -2.50
N ALA A 24 -26.89 30.52 -2.48
CA ALA A 24 -27.04 29.33 -1.67
C ALA A 24 -26.18 28.14 -2.14
N ARG A 25 -25.81 28.08 -3.42
CA ARG A 25 -24.83 27.09 -3.94
C ARG A 25 -23.37 27.42 -3.60
N ALA A 26 -23.06 28.69 -3.33
CA ALA A 26 -21.70 29.12 -2.99
C ALA A 26 -21.34 28.88 -1.51
N GLN A 27 -22.28 28.49 -0.67
CA GLN A 27 -22.09 28.28 0.79
C GLN A 27 -22.26 26.84 1.26
N GLN A 28 -22.22 25.87 0.35
CA GLN A 28 -21.97 24.50 0.82
C GLN A 28 -20.51 24.46 1.31
N ALA A 29 -20.31 24.56 2.63
CA ALA A 29 -19.01 24.31 3.23
C ALA A 29 -18.48 23.01 2.65
N SER A 30 -17.38 23.08 1.89
CA SER A 30 -16.79 21.90 1.27
C SER A 30 -16.48 20.92 2.40
N LYS A 31 -17.11 19.74 2.37
CA LYS A 31 -16.86 18.72 3.38
C LYS A 31 -15.37 18.46 3.47
N VAL A 32 -14.79 18.58 4.65
CA VAL A 32 -13.40 18.21 4.91
C VAL A 32 -13.40 16.75 5.34
N TYR A 33 -12.77 15.91 4.55
CA TYR A 33 -12.63 14.49 4.81
C TYR A 33 -11.41 14.21 5.68
N ARG A 34 -11.52 13.19 6.55
CA ARG A 34 -10.41 12.71 7.38
C ARG A 34 -10.01 11.31 6.93
N LEU A 35 -8.79 11.16 6.45
CA LEU A 35 -8.23 9.89 6.01
C LEU A 35 -7.12 9.45 6.96
N GLY A 36 -7.24 8.27 7.55
CA GLY A 36 -6.16 7.61 8.26
C GLY A 36 -5.22 6.93 7.27
N TRP A 37 -3.91 7.12 7.44
CA TRP A 37 -2.91 6.49 6.58
C TRP A 37 -1.86 5.80 7.43
N PHE A 38 -1.91 4.45 7.48
CA PHE A 38 -1.20 3.62 8.43
C PHE A 38 -0.18 2.70 7.76
N PHE A 39 1.08 2.85 8.11
CA PHE A 39 2.20 2.02 7.65
C PHE A 39 2.84 1.23 8.78
N SER A 40 3.44 0.06 8.44
CA SER A 40 4.14 -0.79 9.40
C SER A 40 5.58 -0.34 9.68
N SER A 41 6.32 0.00 8.63
CA SER A 41 7.78 0.19 8.73
C SER A 41 8.27 1.53 8.19
N THR A 42 7.49 2.21 7.32
CA THR A 42 7.91 3.46 6.70
C THR A 42 8.00 4.59 7.72
N PRO A 43 9.13 5.31 7.83
CA PRO A 43 9.24 6.49 8.67
C PRO A 43 8.19 7.54 8.32
N ILE A 44 7.59 8.18 9.33
CA ILE A 44 6.57 9.23 9.11
C ILE A 44 7.12 10.38 8.27
N ALA A 45 8.40 10.73 8.43
CA ALA A 45 9.07 11.77 7.64
C ALA A 45 9.04 11.48 6.13
N GLU A 46 9.13 10.21 5.72
CA GLU A 46 9.07 9.81 4.30
C GLU A 46 7.65 9.83 3.73
N MET A 47 6.63 9.83 4.60
CA MET A 47 5.22 9.93 4.24
C MET A 47 4.74 11.39 4.17
N ALA A 48 5.53 12.34 4.66
CA ALA A 48 5.11 13.71 4.91
C ALA A 48 4.96 14.56 3.63
N GLY A 49 4.11 15.58 3.73
CA GLY A 49 3.93 16.60 2.71
C GLY A 49 3.15 16.17 1.48
N PRO A 50 3.03 17.08 0.51
CA PRO A 50 2.28 16.87 -0.73
C PRO A 50 3.01 15.98 -1.75
N ASP A 51 4.31 15.75 -1.56
CA ASP A 51 5.18 14.91 -2.40
C ASP A 51 6.02 13.97 -1.51
N PRO A 52 5.41 12.92 -0.93
CA PRO A 52 6.11 11.96 -0.10
C PRO A 52 7.37 11.37 -0.75
N ILE A 53 8.41 11.13 0.03
CA ILE A 53 9.66 10.53 -0.46
C ILE A 53 9.40 9.09 -0.92
N ILE A 54 8.61 8.32 -0.15
CA ILE A 54 8.26 6.94 -0.49
C ILE A 54 7.42 6.89 -1.79
N PRO A 55 7.82 6.12 -2.83
CA PRO A 55 7.15 6.10 -4.13
C PRO A 55 5.67 5.73 -4.08
N VAL A 56 5.29 4.71 -3.29
CA VAL A 56 3.87 4.31 -3.11
C VAL A 56 3.04 5.43 -2.49
N GLY A 57 3.64 6.16 -1.54
CA GLY A 57 3.01 7.30 -0.89
C GLY A 57 2.78 8.46 -1.84
N ARG A 58 3.78 8.78 -2.64
CA ARG A 58 3.67 9.81 -3.69
C ARG A 58 2.57 9.48 -4.69
N ALA A 59 2.54 8.23 -5.17
CA ALA A 59 1.51 7.79 -6.11
C ALA A 59 0.09 7.89 -5.51
N PHE A 60 -0.07 7.54 -4.23
CA PHE A 60 -1.34 7.65 -3.54
C PHE A 60 -1.79 9.10 -3.36
N VAL A 61 -0.91 9.98 -2.85
CA VAL A 61 -1.23 11.40 -2.62
C VAL A 61 -1.53 12.12 -3.95
N HIS A 62 -0.76 11.82 -5.01
CA HIS A 62 -1.04 12.36 -6.34
C HIS A 62 -2.38 11.84 -6.87
N GLY A 63 -2.68 10.55 -6.72
CA GLY A 63 -3.98 9.98 -7.11
C GLY A 63 -5.16 10.65 -6.38
N LEU A 64 -5.03 10.97 -5.10
CA LEU A 64 -6.02 11.75 -4.36
C LEU A 64 -6.15 13.18 -4.90
N ARG A 65 -5.03 13.83 -5.21
CA ARG A 65 -5.00 15.19 -5.77
C ARG A 65 -5.69 15.24 -7.13
N ASP A 66 -5.45 14.28 -8.01
CA ASP A 66 -6.07 14.17 -9.33
C ASP A 66 -7.60 14.01 -9.23
N LEU A 67 -8.08 13.41 -8.13
CA LEU A 67 -9.50 13.26 -7.81
C LEU A 67 -10.09 14.49 -7.07
N GLY A 68 -9.27 15.51 -6.83
CA GLY A 68 -9.68 16.76 -6.21
C GLY A 68 -9.55 16.82 -4.68
N TYR A 69 -8.95 15.81 -4.04
CA TYR A 69 -8.67 15.79 -2.61
C TYR A 69 -7.30 16.42 -2.32
N VAL A 70 -7.30 17.56 -1.66
CA VAL A 70 -6.10 18.36 -1.37
C VAL A 70 -5.95 18.55 0.13
N GLU A 71 -4.84 18.08 0.68
CA GLU A 71 -4.51 18.24 2.10
C GLU A 71 -4.47 19.73 2.48
N GLY A 72 -5.05 20.06 3.63
CA GLY A 72 -5.19 21.43 4.11
C GLY A 72 -6.34 22.23 3.49
N ARG A 73 -7.03 21.71 2.43
CA ARG A 73 -8.20 22.33 1.83
C ARG A 73 -9.49 21.56 2.12
N ASN A 74 -9.57 20.32 1.69
CA ASN A 74 -10.75 19.45 1.86
C ASN A 74 -10.39 18.04 2.32
N LEU A 75 -9.13 17.82 2.71
CA LEU A 75 -8.60 16.55 3.19
C LEU A 75 -7.66 16.77 4.38
N ILE A 76 -7.83 15.95 5.42
CA ILE A 76 -6.91 15.79 6.53
C ILE A 76 -6.30 14.40 6.40
N LEU A 77 -4.97 14.32 6.27
CA LEU A 77 -4.24 13.05 6.26
C LEU A 77 -3.61 12.78 7.64
N GLU A 78 -4.19 11.85 8.37
CA GLU A 78 -3.69 11.37 9.66
C GLU A 78 -2.66 10.25 9.44
N ARG A 79 -1.41 10.62 9.27
CA ARG A 79 -0.31 9.69 9.03
C ARG A 79 0.13 9.00 10.31
N ARG A 80 0.23 7.69 10.29
CA ARG A 80 0.77 6.87 11.39
C ARG A 80 1.68 5.80 10.84
N SER A 81 2.71 5.49 11.60
CA SER A 81 3.61 4.38 11.32
C SER A 81 4.07 3.72 12.60
N ALA A 82 4.24 2.41 12.55
CA ALA A 82 4.92 1.69 13.62
C ALA A 82 6.46 1.80 13.52
N GLU A 83 6.98 2.28 12.38
CA GLU A 83 8.41 2.49 12.12
C GLU A 83 9.25 1.23 12.42
N GLY A 84 8.70 0.05 12.08
CA GLY A 84 9.32 -1.24 12.30
C GLY A 84 9.08 -1.85 13.69
N ASN A 85 8.55 -1.11 14.65
CA ASN A 85 8.17 -1.64 15.95
C ASN A 85 6.73 -2.16 15.92
N PHE A 86 6.57 -3.43 15.58
CA PHE A 86 5.25 -4.06 15.40
C PHE A 86 4.42 -4.16 16.67
N GLU A 87 5.03 -4.11 17.87
CA GLU A 87 4.31 -4.09 19.14
C GLU A 87 3.45 -2.84 19.33
N ARG A 88 3.79 -1.74 18.63
CA ARG A 88 3.03 -0.48 18.66
C ARG A 88 1.74 -0.52 17.82
N ILE A 89 1.61 -1.50 16.92
CA ILE A 89 0.51 -1.54 15.93
C ILE A 89 -0.88 -1.52 16.59
N PRO A 90 -1.19 -2.32 17.64
CA PRO A 90 -2.50 -2.30 18.26
C PRO A 90 -2.87 -0.93 18.85
N ALA A 91 -1.92 -0.26 19.50
CA ALA A 91 -2.13 1.06 20.08
C ALA A 91 -2.36 2.13 19.02
N ILE A 92 -1.57 2.10 17.92
CA ILE A 92 -1.71 3.03 16.80
C ILE A 92 -3.05 2.81 16.07
N ALA A 93 -3.47 1.56 15.89
CA ALA A 93 -4.76 1.24 15.28
C ALA A 93 -5.93 1.82 16.10
N ALA A 94 -5.90 1.67 17.43
CA ALA A 94 -6.91 2.23 18.34
C ALA A 94 -6.91 3.78 18.32
N GLU A 95 -5.72 4.39 18.36
CA GLU A 95 -5.57 5.85 18.26
C GLU A 95 -6.17 6.38 16.95
N LEU A 96 -5.82 5.75 15.82
CA LEU A 96 -6.25 6.20 14.50
C LEU A 96 -7.77 6.10 14.34
N VAL A 97 -8.39 5.00 14.80
CA VAL A 97 -9.85 4.84 14.81
C VAL A 97 -10.51 5.89 15.73
N GLY A 98 -9.91 6.20 16.89
CA GLY A 98 -10.38 7.23 17.81
C GLY A 98 -10.40 8.65 17.22
N ARG A 99 -9.67 8.90 16.13
CA ARG A 99 -9.71 10.16 15.37
C ARG A 99 -10.95 10.29 14.47
N ASN A 100 -11.83 9.29 14.44
CA ASN A 100 -13.02 9.21 13.59
C ASN A 100 -12.75 9.50 12.11
N PRO A 101 -11.86 8.71 11.46
CA PRO A 101 -11.59 8.89 10.04
C PRO A 101 -12.79 8.43 9.19
N ASP A 102 -13.01 9.08 8.04
CA ASP A 102 -13.97 8.64 7.03
C ASP A 102 -13.53 7.34 6.33
N VAL A 103 -12.21 7.12 6.26
CA VAL A 103 -11.58 5.91 5.69
C VAL A 103 -10.15 5.76 6.22
N ILE A 104 -9.68 4.52 6.35
CA ILE A 104 -8.27 4.22 6.68
C ILE A 104 -7.64 3.47 5.51
N VAL A 105 -6.43 3.86 5.12
CA VAL A 105 -5.60 3.18 4.11
C VAL A 105 -4.38 2.58 4.79
N THR A 106 -4.11 1.30 4.55
CA THR A 106 -2.94 0.62 5.12
C THR A 106 -1.81 0.46 4.11
N GLY A 107 -0.58 0.34 4.58
CA GLY A 107 0.57 -0.01 3.78
C GLY A 107 1.57 -0.87 4.56
N GLY A 108 1.85 -2.07 4.05
CA GLY A 108 2.84 -2.96 4.64
C GLY A 108 2.29 -4.19 5.35
N GLY A 109 1.39 -4.92 4.70
CA GLY A 109 0.95 -6.26 5.09
C GLY A 109 -0.45 -6.35 5.68
N ASP A 110 -0.99 -7.56 5.66
CA ASP A 110 -2.36 -7.87 6.08
C ASP A 110 -2.59 -7.66 7.58
N PHE A 111 -1.53 -7.78 8.38
CA PHE A 111 -1.59 -7.65 9.84
C PHE A 111 -2.01 -6.25 10.32
N LEU A 112 -1.77 -5.18 9.54
CA LEU A 112 -2.29 -3.85 9.85
C LEU A 112 -3.81 -3.80 9.75
N ALA A 113 -4.36 -4.40 8.69
CA ALA A 113 -5.80 -4.51 8.52
C ALA A 113 -6.43 -5.40 9.60
N GLN A 114 -5.75 -6.49 10.01
CA GLN A 114 -6.17 -7.32 11.14
C GLN A 114 -6.21 -6.52 12.45
N ALA A 115 -5.20 -5.69 12.73
CA ALA A 115 -5.19 -4.84 13.91
C ALA A 115 -6.35 -3.84 13.90
N LEU A 116 -6.61 -3.20 12.76
CA LEU A 116 -7.76 -2.30 12.58
C LEU A 116 -9.10 -3.04 12.71
N GLN A 117 -9.21 -4.26 12.12
CA GLN A 117 -10.42 -5.07 12.20
C GLN A 117 -10.83 -5.44 13.64
N ARG A 118 -9.86 -5.53 14.55
CA ARG A 118 -10.12 -5.79 15.99
C ARG A 118 -10.74 -4.59 16.69
N VAL A 119 -10.45 -3.37 16.23
CA VAL A 119 -10.88 -2.12 16.88
C VAL A 119 -12.04 -1.42 16.17
N THR A 120 -12.33 -1.75 14.90
CA THR A 120 -13.47 -1.20 14.19
C THR A 120 -14.10 -2.19 13.21
N LYS A 121 -15.45 -2.13 13.10
CA LYS A 121 -16.24 -2.86 12.09
C LYS A 121 -16.99 -1.91 11.16
N SER A 122 -16.92 -0.59 11.43
CA SER A 122 -17.69 0.42 10.70
C SER A 122 -16.82 1.34 9.87
N VAL A 123 -15.61 1.72 10.33
CA VAL A 123 -14.71 2.57 9.56
C VAL A 123 -14.21 1.78 8.34
N PRO A 124 -14.42 2.28 7.11
CA PRO A 124 -13.89 1.66 5.90
C PRO A 124 -12.37 1.52 5.93
N ILE A 125 -11.85 0.36 5.52
CA ILE A 125 -10.42 0.09 5.44
C ILE A 125 -10.09 -0.29 3.99
N VAL A 126 -9.13 0.41 3.40
CA VAL A 126 -8.58 0.12 2.07
C VAL A 126 -7.18 -0.45 2.21
N MET A 127 -6.97 -1.64 1.67
CA MET A 127 -5.66 -2.30 1.56
C MET A 127 -5.16 -2.19 0.13
N PRO A 128 -4.26 -1.25 -0.20
CA PRO A 128 -3.74 -1.11 -1.57
C PRO A 128 -2.96 -2.35 -2.04
N ASP A 129 -2.34 -3.06 -1.11
CA ASP A 129 -1.44 -4.15 -1.37
C ASP A 129 -1.54 -5.18 -0.24
N CYS A 130 -2.35 -6.23 -0.43
CA CYS A 130 -2.51 -7.33 0.51
C CYS A 130 -2.03 -8.65 -0.10
N ASP A 131 -1.64 -9.60 0.76
CA ASP A 131 -1.09 -10.88 0.35
C ASP A 131 -2.17 -11.96 0.24
N ASP A 132 -2.85 -12.26 1.33
CA ASP A 132 -3.92 -13.26 1.38
C ASP A 132 -5.07 -12.77 2.29
N PRO A 133 -5.94 -11.90 1.80
CA PRO A 133 -7.00 -11.32 2.63
C PRO A 133 -8.08 -12.34 3.05
N VAL A 134 -8.20 -13.46 2.34
CA VAL A 134 -9.13 -14.55 2.69
C VAL A 134 -8.52 -15.43 3.78
N GLY A 135 -7.30 -15.91 3.59
CA GLY A 135 -6.58 -16.71 4.59
C GLY A 135 -6.31 -15.93 5.87
N ALA A 136 -6.08 -14.62 5.77
CA ALA A 136 -5.95 -13.73 6.91
C ALA A 136 -7.27 -13.41 7.64
N GLY A 137 -8.42 -13.90 7.14
CA GLY A 137 -9.74 -13.67 7.72
C GLY A 137 -10.24 -12.21 7.62
N LEU A 138 -9.69 -11.44 6.70
CA LEU A 138 -10.04 -10.03 6.49
C LEU A 138 -11.29 -9.86 5.65
N VAL A 139 -11.49 -10.76 4.70
CA VAL A 139 -12.66 -10.80 3.80
C VAL A 139 -13.19 -12.22 3.65
N ALA A 140 -14.50 -12.36 3.46
CA ALA A 140 -15.13 -13.68 3.28
C ALA A 140 -14.72 -14.33 1.96
N SER A 141 -14.60 -13.54 0.90
CA SER A 141 -14.06 -13.94 -0.41
C SER A 141 -13.62 -12.72 -1.20
N LEU A 142 -12.81 -12.93 -2.24
CA LEU A 142 -12.37 -11.84 -3.12
C LEU A 142 -13.55 -11.18 -3.86
N ALA A 143 -14.57 -11.96 -4.24
CA ALA A 143 -15.74 -11.46 -4.94
C ALA A 143 -16.74 -10.74 -4.03
N ARG A 144 -16.83 -11.17 -2.76
CA ARG A 144 -17.75 -10.63 -1.75
C ARG A 144 -17.01 -10.46 -0.42
N PRO A 145 -16.37 -9.31 -0.17
CA PRO A 145 -15.59 -9.07 1.05
C PRO A 145 -16.38 -9.25 2.34
N GLY A 146 -17.67 -8.88 2.34
CA GLY A 146 -18.58 -9.13 3.47
C GLY A 146 -18.38 -8.24 4.70
N GLY A 147 -17.51 -7.23 4.65
CA GLY A 147 -17.17 -6.37 5.77
C GLY A 147 -16.80 -4.94 5.36
N ASN A 148 -16.17 -4.20 6.30
CA ASN A 148 -15.70 -2.84 6.06
C ASN A 148 -14.32 -2.76 5.37
N ILE A 149 -13.78 -3.89 4.89
CA ILE A 149 -12.45 -3.98 4.30
C ILE A 149 -12.55 -4.21 2.80
N THR A 150 -11.76 -3.48 2.01
CA THR A 150 -11.60 -3.65 0.56
C THR A 150 -10.17 -3.37 0.15
N GLY A 151 -9.80 -3.65 -1.10
CA GLY A 151 -8.46 -3.36 -1.59
C GLY A 151 -8.07 -4.15 -2.82
N PHE A 152 -6.76 -4.22 -3.05
CA PHE A 152 -6.16 -4.97 -4.15
C PHE A 152 -5.20 -6.03 -3.60
N MET A 153 -5.13 -7.16 -4.30
CA MET A 153 -4.08 -8.13 -4.04
C MET A 153 -2.79 -7.67 -4.72
N GLY A 154 -1.76 -7.51 -3.93
CA GLY A 154 -0.41 -7.20 -4.41
C GLY A 154 0.41 -8.47 -4.67
N ASN A 155 -0.06 -9.59 -4.18
CA ASN A 155 0.50 -10.89 -4.47
C ASN A 155 -0.63 -11.83 -4.94
N THR A 156 -0.32 -12.73 -5.84
CA THR A 156 -1.29 -13.65 -6.40
C THR A 156 -1.12 -15.06 -5.83
N GLY A 157 -0.32 -15.22 -4.77
CA GLY A 157 -0.13 -16.46 -4.06
C GLY A 157 1.33 -16.76 -3.70
N PRO A 158 1.56 -17.76 -2.83
CA PRO A 158 2.90 -18.15 -2.39
C PRO A 158 3.79 -18.66 -3.54
N GLU A 159 3.21 -19.10 -4.65
CA GLU A 159 3.89 -19.54 -5.86
C GLU A 159 4.69 -18.43 -6.58
N PHE A 160 4.34 -17.16 -6.34
CA PHE A 160 5.09 -16.03 -6.93
C PHE A 160 6.51 -15.91 -6.40
N GLU A 161 6.74 -16.24 -5.13
CA GLU A 161 8.09 -16.30 -4.58
C GLU A 161 8.91 -17.38 -5.28
N ALA A 162 8.32 -18.57 -5.47
CA ALA A 162 8.92 -19.65 -6.21
C ALA A 162 9.22 -19.26 -7.67
N LYS A 163 8.26 -18.56 -8.33
CA LYS A 163 8.45 -18.09 -9.72
C LYS A 163 9.60 -17.09 -9.85
N ARG A 164 9.84 -16.26 -8.84
CA ARG A 164 11.02 -15.37 -8.82
C ARG A 164 12.34 -16.17 -8.82
N LEU A 165 12.40 -17.27 -8.05
CA LEU A 165 13.58 -18.15 -8.06
C LEU A 165 13.76 -18.82 -9.41
N GLU A 166 12.68 -19.30 -10.06
CA GLU A 166 12.74 -19.88 -11.40
C GLU A 166 13.30 -18.88 -12.41
N LEU A 167 12.76 -17.65 -12.44
CA LEU A 167 13.21 -16.59 -13.35
C LEU A 167 14.66 -16.17 -13.07
N LEU A 168 15.06 -16.14 -11.80
CA LEU A 168 16.46 -15.88 -11.43
C LEU A 168 17.38 -16.98 -11.99
N LYS A 169 17.01 -18.25 -11.83
CA LYS A 169 17.77 -19.40 -12.36
C LYS A 169 17.77 -19.45 -13.88
N GLU A 170 16.68 -19.06 -14.53
CA GLU A 170 16.60 -18.94 -16.00
C GLU A 170 17.54 -17.86 -16.53
N ALA A 171 17.58 -16.70 -15.86
CA ALA A 171 18.45 -15.58 -16.23
C ALA A 171 19.94 -15.86 -15.91
N PHE A 172 20.22 -16.67 -14.89
CA PHE A 172 21.56 -17.04 -14.43
C PHE A 172 21.67 -18.55 -14.25
N PRO A 173 21.78 -19.32 -15.35
CA PRO A 173 21.79 -20.80 -15.32
C PRO A 173 22.91 -21.39 -14.46
N GLU A 174 24.04 -20.70 -14.34
CA GLU A 174 25.19 -21.15 -13.54
C GLU A 174 24.99 -20.94 -12.01
N ALA A 175 24.00 -20.15 -11.59
CA ALA A 175 23.75 -19.92 -10.17
C ALA A 175 23.23 -21.21 -9.50
N THR A 176 24.07 -21.80 -8.66
CA THR A 176 23.78 -23.04 -7.92
C THR A 176 23.50 -22.81 -6.43
N ARG A 177 23.94 -21.65 -5.91
CA ARG A 177 23.75 -21.23 -4.50
C ARG A 177 23.07 -19.87 -4.48
N VAL A 178 21.85 -19.84 -3.96
CA VAL A 178 21.04 -18.61 -3.89
C VAL A 178 20.78 -18.24 -2.44
N ALA A 179 21.14 -17.03 -2.04
CA ALA A 179 20.74 -16.49 -0.76
C ALA A 179 19.29 -16.00 -0.82
N TYR A 180 18.43 -16.49 0.06
CA TYR A 180 17.10 -15.99 0.24
C TYR A 180 17.07 -15.05 1.44
N LEU A 181 17.01 -13.74 1.19
CA LEU A 181 16.96 -12.70 2.20
C LEU A 181 15.54 -12.59 2.75
N ALA A 182 15.30 -13.18 3.90
CA ALA A 182 13.97 -13.32 4.49
C ALA A 182 14.05 -13.28 6.02
N THR A 183 12.99 -12.80 6.67
CA THR A 183 12.82 -12.95 8.10
C THR A 183 12.50 -14.42 8.44
N LYS A 184 12.64 -14.80 9.69
CA LYS A 184 12.38 -16.19 10.15
C LYS A 184 10.96 -16.64 9.86
N ASP A 185 9.98 -15.77 10.08
CA ASP A 185 8.57 -16.05 9.83
C ASP A 185 8.27 -16.22 8.33
N VAL A 186 8.83 -15.37 7.45
CA VAL A 186 8.71 -15.55 5.98
C VAL A 186 9.39 -16.83 5.51
N TRP A 187 10.52 -17.21 6.07
CA TRP A 187 11.16 -18.49 5.76
C TRP A 187 10.27 -19.70 6.08
N GLN A 188 9.48 -19.62 7.14
CA GLN A 188 8.63 -20.69 7.65
C GLN A 188 7.20 -20.68 7.10
N ASP A 189 6.76 -19.58 6.51
CA ASP A 189 5.42 -19.42 5.94
C ASP A 189 5.22 -20.22 4.64
N PRO A 190 4.00 -20.30 4.09
CA PRO A 190 3.73 -20.99 2.81
C PRO A 190 4.59 -20.46 1.66
N ALA A 191 4.88 -19.16 1.57
CA ALA A 191 5.69 -18.59 0.49
C ALA A 191 7.14 -19.07 0.58
N GLY A 192 7.74 -19.04 1.77
CA GLY A 192 9.07 -19.59 2.03
C GLY A 192 9.15 -21.09 1.73
N GLN A 193 8.13 -21.87 2.09
CA GLN A 193 8.06 -23.30 1.79
C GLN A 193 8.01 -23.56 0.27
N HIS A 194 7.28 -22.75 -0.51
CA HIS A 194 7.26 -22.85 -1.97
C HIS A 194 8.62 -22.54 -2.59
N VAL A 195 9.34 -21.52 -2.10
CA VAL A 195 10.72 -21.24 -2.55
C VAL A 195 11.65 -22.40 -2.27
N GLN A 196 11.57 -23.00 -1.06
CA GLN A 196 12.37 -24.16 -0.70
C GLN A 196 12.05 -25.38 -1.58
N ALA A 197 10.78 -25.61 -1.90
CA ALA A 197 10.37 -26.67 -2.82
C ALA A 197 10.91 -26.42 -4.25
N ALA A 198 10.75 -25.20 -4.76
CA ALA A 198 11.29 -24.80 -6.06
C ALA A 198 12.80 -24.94 -6.13
N ALA A 199 13.53 -24.56 -5.09
CA ALA A 199 14.98 -24.71 -5.01
C ALA A 199 15.43 -26.17 -5.17
N ARG A 200 14.72 -27.11 -4.51
CA ARG A 200 14.97 -28.55 -4.66
C ARG A 200 14.76 -29.02 -6.11
N MET A 201 13.66 -28.59 -6.74
CA MET A 201 13.34 -28.94 -8.13
C MET A 201 14.37 -28.38 -9.13
N LEU A 202 14.83 -27.15 -8.90
CA LEU A 202 15.81 -26.45 -9.74
C LEU A 202 17.26 -26.86 -9.43
N ARG A 203 17.48 -27.74 -8.46
CA ARG A 203 18.79 -28.14 -7.96
C ARG A 203 19.65 -26.96 -7.51
N VAL A 204 19.01 -26.01 -6.83
CA VAL A 204 19.64 -24.83 -6.24
C VAL A 204 19.79 -25.04 -4.74
N THR A 205 20.97 -24.80 -4.19
CA THR A 205 21.19 -24.72 -2.76
C THR A 205 20.65 -23.37 -2.26
N LEU A 206 19.51 -23.39 -1.56
CA LEU A 206 18.92 -22.20 -1.00
C LEU A 206 19.50 -21.96 0.41
N MET A 207 20.06 -20.76 0.60
CA MET A 207 20.63 -20.33 1.88
C MET A 207 19.69 -19.33 2.53
N HIS A 208 19.27 -19.57 3.78
CA HIS A 208 18.50 -18.59 4.53
C HIS A 208 19.42 -17.46 5.03
N ALA A 209 19.39 -16.33 4.38
CA ALA A 209 20.01 -15.08 4.84
C ALA A 209 19.01 -14.37 5.76
N GLU A 210 18.95 -14.81 7.03
CA GLU A 210 17.99 -14.30 8.00
C GLU A 210 18.31 -12.87 8.41
N HIS A 211 17.28 -12.02 8.43
CA HIS A 211 17.36 -10.65 8.93
C HIS A 211 16.18 -10.34 9.86
N THR A 212 16.35 -9.35 10.72
CA THR A 212 15.23 -8.70 11.40
C THR A 212 14.82 -7.43 10.65
N PRO A 213 13.63 -6.85 10.92
CA PRO A 213 13.16 -5.65 10.20
C PRO A 213 14.11 -4.46 10.24
N ASP A 214 14.92 -4.35 11.30
CA ASP A 214 15.85 -3.25 11.59
C ASP A 214 17.34 -3.61 11.45
N ASN A 215 17.67 -4.89 11.24
CA ASN A 215 19.06 -5.35 11.20
C ASN A 215 19.34 -6.39 10.12
N TYR A 216 20.23 -6.06 9.21
CA TYR A 216 20.70 -6.88 8.08
C TYR A 216 22.14 -7.37 8.23
N ALA A 217 22.83 -7.01 9.33
CA ALA A 217 24.27 -7.23 9.48
C ALA A 217 24.63 -8.72 9.40
N GLU A 218 23.89 -9.58 10.10
CA GLU A 218 24.14 -11.02 10.13
C GLU A 218 23.86 -11.66 8.76
N ALA A 219 22.76 -11.30 8.09
CA ALA A 219 22.45 -11.77 6.75
C ALA A 219 23.56 -11.38 5.74
N PHE A 220 24.07 -10.16 5.83
CA PHE A 220 25.14 -9.69 4.97
C PHE A 220 26.47 -10.38 5.30
N ALA A 221 26.78 -10.59 6.59
CA ALA A 221 27.96 -11.34 7.01
C ALA A 221 27.95 -12.79 6.50
N LEU A 222 26.79 -13.47 6.59
CA LEU A 222 26.60 -14.79 6.03
C LEU A 222 26.86 -14.82 4.53
N MET A 223 26.28 -13.88 3.77
CA MET A 223 26.49 -13.79 2.32
C MET A 223 27.93 -13.42 1.93
N ILE A 224 28.65 -12.71 2.79
CA ILE A 224 30.08 -12.43 2.60
C ILE A 224 30.92 -13.71 2.78
N HIS A 225 30.64 -14.48 3.81
CA HIS A 225 31.36 -15.70 4.15
C HIS A 225 31.08 -16.80 3.12
N ASP A 226 29.80 -17.06 2.84
CA ASP A 226 29.35 -18.21 2.06
C ASP A 226 29.32 -17.97 0.55
N ARG A 227 29.41 -16.72 0.10
CA ARG A 227 29.52 -16.30 -1.28
C ARG A 227 28.48 -16.95 -2.20
N PRO A 228 27.18 -16.69 -2.01
CA PRO A 228 26.16 -17.18 -2.93
C PRO A 228 26.34 -16.56 -4.32
N ASP A 229 25.88 -17.27 -5.35
CA ASP A 229 25.95 -16.85 -6.75
C ASP A 229 24.91 -15.77 -7.07
N ALA A 230 23.77 -15.76 -6.33
CA ALA A 230 22.67 -14.85 -6.56
C ALA A 230 21.89 -14.56 -5.26
N LEU A 231 21.09 -13.50 -5.30
CA LEU A 231 20.24 -13.02 -4.22
C LEU A 231 18.77 -13.09 -4.64
N LEU A 232 17.93 -13.74 -3.83
CA LEU A 232 16.48 -13.65 -3.89
C LEU A 232 16.01 -12.85 -2.68
N VAL A 233 15.26 -11.77 -2.90
CA VAL A 233 14.74 -10.92 -1.82
C VAL A 233 13.26 -11.23 -1.58
N SER A 234 12.92 -11.56 -0.35
CA SER A 234 11.54 -11.85 0.04
C SER A 234 10.66 -10.61 0.03
N ARG A 235 9.35 -10.85 -0.09
CA ARG A 235 8.34 -9.81 0.00
C ARG A 235 8.01 -9.46 1.46
N HIS A 236 8.94 -8.81 2.12
CA HIS A 236 8.72 -8.29 3.47
C HIS A 236 8.77 -6.75 3.46
N PRO A 237 7.89 -6.03 4.20
CA PRO A 237 7.86 -4.56 4.22
C PRO A 237 9.20 -3.91 4.54
N ALA A 238 9.98 -4.51 5.46
CA ALA A 238 11.31 -4.01 5.79
C ALA A 238 12.28 -4.06 4.59
N ASN A 239 12.18 -5.08 3.71
CA ASN A 239 13.00 -5.18 2.50
C ASN A 239 12.64 -4.07 1.48
N TYR A 240 11.37 -3.66 1.44
CA TYR A 240 10.96 -2.53 0.61
C TYR A 240 11.56 -1.21 1.14
N VAL A 241 11.49 -0.97 2.43
CA VAL A 241 12.08 0.22 3.08
C VAL A 241 13.59 0.26 2.89
N ASN A 242 14.27 -0.87 3.15
CA ASN A 242 15.73 -0.99 3.09
C ASN A 242 16.27 -1.37 1.69
N ARG A 243 15.47 -1.20 0.63
CA ARG A 243 15.83 -1.61 -0.74
C ARG A 243 17.15 -1.01 -1.25
N GLN A 244 17.44 0.25 -0.89
CA GLN A 244 18.70 0.88 -1.28
C GLN A 244 19.90 0.19 -0.61
N LEU A 245 19.81 -0.09 0.69
CA LEU A 245 20.85 -0.82 1.44
C LEU A 245 21.11 -2.20 0.82
N ILE A 246 20.04 -2.93 0.48
CA ILE A 246 20.12 -4.26 -0.14
C ILE A 246 20.74 -4.17 -1.54
N ASN A 247 20.33 -3.20 -2.35
CA ASN A 247 20.85 -2.97 -3.68
C ASN A 247 22.34 -2.62 -3.65
N ASP A 248 22.75 -1.73 -2.76
CA ASP A 248 24.16 -1.33 -2.61
C ASP A 248 25.04 -2.52 -2.20
N PHE A 249 24.53 -3.38 -1.32
CA PHE A 249 25.22 -4.61 -0.92
C PHE A 249 25.38 -5.56 -2.11
N ALA A 250 24.31 -5.84 -2.86
CA ALA A 250 24.33 -6.73 -4.03
C ALA A 250 25.26 -6.18 -5.14
N ALA A 251 25.17 -4.88 -5.43
CA ALA A 251 25.99 -4.22 -6.44
C ALA A 251 27.50 -4.27 -6.11
N LYS A 252 27.89 -3.97 -4.86
CA LYS A 252 29.28 -4.05 -4.39
C LYS A 252 29.87 -5.45 -4.58
N ARG A 253 29.01 -6.48 -4.56
CA ARG A 253 29.43 -7.87 -4.70
C ARG A 253 29.24 -8.43 -6.10
N ARG A 254 28.71 -7.64 -7.02
CA ARG A 254 28.32 -8.07 -8.38
C ARG A 254 27.40 -9.30 -8.33
N MET A 255 26.57 -9.38 -7.30
CA MET A 255 25.65 -10.49 -7.06
C MET A 255 24.33 -10.18 -7.73
N PRO A 256 23.90 -10.96 -8.75
CA PRO A 256 22.61 -10.75 -9.38
C PRO A 256 21.47 -10.93 -8.38
N GLY A 257 20.55 -9.94 -8.34
CA GLY A 257 19.44 -9.95 -7.40
C GLY A 257 18.09 -9.96 -8.09
N MET A 258 17.18 -10.81 -7.60
CA MET A 258 15.78 -10.83 -7.96
C MET A 258 14.95 -10.23 -6.81
N TYR A 259 14.12 -9.27 -7.14
CA TYR A 259 13.35 -8.48 -6.19
C TYR A 259 11.84 -8.62 -6.42
N PRO A 260 11.00 -8.46 -5.37
CA PRO A 260 9.54 -8.52 -5.50
C PRO A 260 8.94 -7.26 -6.12
N TYR A 261 9.64 -6.11 -6.04
CA TYR A 261 9.10 -4.81 -6.42
C TYR A 261 9.93 -4.12 -7.49
N ARG A 262 9.26 -3.52 -8.48
CA ARG A 262 9.88 -2.69 -9.51
C ARG A 262 10.69 -1.53 -8.92
N ASP A 263 10.24 -0.97 -7.78
CA ASP A 263 10.94 0.13 -7.10
C ASP A 263 12.37 -0.25 -6.70
N SER A 264 12.64 -1.53 -6.40
CA SER A 264 14.00 -2.00 -6.14
C SER A 264 14.90 -1.89 -7.38
N VAL A 265 14.35 -2.14 -8.57
CA VAL A 265 15.09 -1.98 -9.83
C VAL A 265 15.34 -0.50 -10.14
N ILE A 266 14.37 0.37 -9.90
CA ILE A 266 14.54 1.82 -10.05
C ILE A 266 15.66 2.36 -9.16
N THR A 267 15.88 1.76 -7.99
CA THR A 267 16.95 2.14 -7.06
C THR A 267 18.25 1.35 -7.21
N GLY A 268 18.44 0.63 -8.33
CA GLY A 268 19.70 -0.04 -8.67
C GLY A 268 19.70 -1.57 -8.57
N GLY A 269 18.58 -2.20 -8.22
CA GLY A 269 18.41 -3.66 -8.28
C GLY A 269 18.38 -4.16 -9.71
N LEU A 270 18.81 -5.41 -9.94
CA LEU A 270 18.99 -5.93 -11.29
C LEU A 270 17.67 -6.30 -11.97
N MET A 271 16.83 -7.09 -11.33
CA MET A 271 15.58 -7.59 -11.90
C MET A 271 14.49 -7.76 -10.85
N SER A 272 13.24 -7.60 -11.27
CA SER A 272 12.08 -7.80 -10.40
C SER A 272 10.97 -8.54 -11.14
N TYR A 273 10.21 -9.32 -10.37
CA TYR A 273 8.98 -9.93 -10.85
C TYR A 273 7.89 -9.83 -9.79
N GLY A 274 6.83 -9.13 -10.11
CA GLY A 274 5.70 -8.88 -9.20
C GLY A 274 4.82 -7.74 -9.71
N VAL A 275 3.79 -7.43 -8.94
CA VAL A 275 2.87 -6.32 -9.23
C VAL A 275 3.52 -4.98 -8.89
N SER A 276 3.06 -3.92 -9.52
CA SER A 276 3.51 -2.57 -9.19
C SER A 276 2.75 -2.05 -7.96
N SER A 277 3.38 -2.09 -6.78
CA SER A 277 2.79 -1.50 -5.58
C SER A 277 2.46 -0.02 -5.76
N THR A 278 3.29 0.72 -6.50
CA THR A 278 3.04 2.12 -6.84
C THR A 278 1.71 2.29 -7.60
N GLU A 279 1.43 1.43 -8.57
CA GLU A 279 0.17 1.46 -9.31
C GLU A 279 -1.01 1.04 -8.42
N LEU A 280 -0.86 0.04 -7.56
CA LEU A 280 -1.90 -0.36 -6.61
C LEU A 280 -2.27 0.79 -5.66
N PHE A 281 -1.27 1.52 -5.15
CA PHE A 281 -1.51 2.67 -4.29
C PHE A 281 -2.16 3.84 -5.04
N ARG A 282 -1.78 4.08 -6.29
CA ARG A 282 -2.45 5.07 -7.15
C ARG A 282 -3.92 4.71 -7.35
N ARG A 283 -4.23 3.45 -7.64
CA ARG A 283 -5.61 2.94 -7.80
C ARG A 283 -6.40 2.97 -6.49
N ALA A 284 -5.75 2.79 -5.35
CA ALA A 284 -6.39 2.87 -4.04
C ALA A 284 -7.01 4.25 -3.78
N ALA A 285 -6.44 5.34 -4.34
CA ALA A 285 -7.07 6.65 -4.30
C ALA A 285 -8.48 6.65 -4.94
N GLY A 286 -8.69 5.88 -6.00
CA GLY A 286 -10.01 5.70 -6.60
C GLY A 286 -11.00 4.93 -5.73
N LEU A 287 -10.54 3.95 -4.95
CA LEU A 287 -11.39 3.28 -3.95
C LEU A 287 -11.76 4.24 -2.81
N VAL A 288 -10.80 5.04 -2.35
CA VAL A 288 -11.04 6.08 -1.35
C VAL A 288 -12.08 7.09 -1.85
N ASP A 289 -11.96 7.58 -3.09
CA ASP A 289 -12.95 8.49 -3.70
C ASP A 289 -14.37 7.90 -3.68
N LYS A 290 -14.52 6.65 -4.13
CA LYS A 290 -15.82 5.96 -4.10
C LYS A 290 -16.41 5.91 -2.68
N ILE A 291 -15.58 5.59 -1.66
CA ILE A 291 -15.99 5.53 -0.26
C ILE A 291 -16.40 6.92 0.25
N LEU A 292 -15.60 7.93 0.00
CA LEU A 292 -15.87 9.31 0.44
C LEU A 292 -17.12 9.89 -0.22
N ARG A 293 -17.51 9.40 -1.40
CA ARG A 293 -18.78 9.71 -2.08
C ARG A 293 -19.95 8.85 -1.60
N GLY A 294 -19.76 7.98 -0.60
CA GLY A 294 -20.82 7.21 0.03
C GLY A 294 -20.97 5.77 -0.46
N ALA A 295 -20.05 5.26 -1.28
CA ALA A 295 -20.07 3.84 -1.64
C ALA A 295 -19.65 2.98 -0.44
N SER A 296 -20.37 1.89 -0.20
CA SER A 296 -19.98 0.92 0.83
C SER A 296 -18.88 -0.01 0.32
N PRO A 297 -17.85 -0.33 1.11
CA PRO A 297 -16.87 -1.36 0.78
C PRO A 297 -17.50 -2.72 0.41
N LEU A 298 -18.67 -3.03 0.97
CA LEU A 298 -19.48 -4.23 0.68
C LEU A 298 -19.89 -4.35 -0.79
N THR A 299 -20.01 -3.23 -1.51
CA THR A 299 -20.55 -3.18 -2.88
C THR A 299 -19.49 -3.23 -3.97
N PHE A 300 -18.20 -3.19 -3.62
CA PHE A 300 -17.13 -3.25 -4.63
C PHE A 300 -17.02 -4.64 -5.23
N ARG A 301 -17.31 -4.75 -6.53
CA ARG A 301 -17.19 -6.00 -7.30
C ARG A 301 -15.75 -6.26 -7.73
N SER A 302 -15.42 -7.52 -8.05
CA SER A 302 -14.07 -7.91 -8.51
C SER A 302 -13.58 -7.15 -9.74
N ASN A 303 -14.48 -6.67 -10.62
CA ASN A 303 -14.13 -5.87 -11.81
C ASN A 303 -13.63 -4.45 -11.45
N ASP A 304 -13.98 -3.92 -10.29
CA ASP A 304 -13.41 -2.65 -9.79
C ASP A 304 -11.96 -2.81 -9.30
N ARG A 305 -11.45 -4.05 -9.27
CA ARG A 305 -10.19 -4.46 -8.65
C ARG A 305 -9.07 -4.79 -9.63
N LEU A 306 -9.38 -5.15 -10.89
CA LEU A 306 -8.42 -5.74 -11.83
C LEU A 306 -8.39 -5.10 -13.24
N SER A 307 -9.10 -4.00 -13.49
CA SER A 307 -9.01 -3.28 -14.78
C SER A 307 -8.03 -2.13 -14.74
#